data_46a02f543491f454f96f52a86d194bba
#
_entry.id   46a02f543491f454f96f52a86d194bba
#
_cell.length_a   1.000
_cell.length_b   1.000
_cell.length_c   1.000
_cell.angle_alpha   90.00
_cell.angle_beta   90.00
_cell.angle_gamma   90.00
#
_symmetry.space_group_name_H-M   'P 1'
#
loop_
_entity.id
_entity.type
_entity.pdbx_description
1 polymer ?
#
loop_
_entity_poly.entity_id
_entity_poly.type
_entity_poly.pdbx_seq_one_letter_code
_entity_poly.pdbx_strand_id
1 'polypeptide(L)'
;MKKTAAVIAALATIVLLFGGCQPTPTEEYTMKKDTERMLDQAGITEDGTAISDIGIPNGKYVYEAADTSGRLHIKADAKIIVPAVEKLPVARVSRGRFTIRDLENLSHILGVGGIPVSQDTSFPKEYYLPQLNQLMEMRQNGKLDKYSSVEELDKAIRELMEKVAQAPEVARATEHDLSFTSMEGGGETASFRWIRNNAVLASLSVVNNEQGAGGNAEYIRDVTLRAEFSTLTAQGLSVTLNYEQIRNPNFKKPAISETDAMNIAQAAIDGLDLKDFVCTGKRMAALYNSTIAAEDGERQGLYEFMFTRSVNGAAITYTNEDMAADPGRTDIAAKPWLYEKIRIFVDDEGIFALVWNAPHVLEGIEYKAVSLLPFEKIRDIFESMIVVKNKQVEDGTLLRDKNIAVNEVHLGLMRIIEKDNNDTAYLVPVWDFFGTYDSDGGMLVIGEDGYETLLTINAVDGSVIDRTLGY
;
A
#
# COMPACT_ATOMS: atom_id res chain seq x y z
N MET A 1 -63.14 -7.63 15.41
CA MET A 1 -62.15 -6.88 14.63
C MET A 1 -61.29 -5.88 15.45
N LYS A 2 -61.78 -5.22 16.51
CA LYS A 2 -60.92 -4.28 17.30
C LYS A 2 -59.92 -4.95 18.23
N LYS A 3 -60.12 -6.19 18.68
CA LYS A 3 -59.18 -6.92 19.56
C LYS A 3 -58.03 -7.56 18.80
N THR A 4 -58.16 -7.90 17.51
CA THR A 4 -57.14 -8.46 16.67
C THR A 4 -56.15 -7.39 16.21
N ALA A 5 -56.60 -6.16 15.95
CA ALA A 5 -55.72 -5.05 15.60
C ALA A 5 -54.80 -4.61 16.77
N ALA A 6 -55.24 -4.71 18.02
CA ALA A 6 -54.43 -4.36 19.17
C ALA A 6 -53.30 -5.41 19.43
N VAL A 7 -53.53 -6.69 19.13
CA VAL A 7 -52.51 -7.75 19.26
C VAL A 7 -51.44 -7.63 18.19
N ILE A 8 -51.79 -7.27 16.95
CA ILE A 8 -50.85 -7.06 15.88
C ILE A 8 -50.01 -5.81 16.12
N ALA A 9 -50.59 -4.73 16.64
CA ALA A 9 -49.85 -3.51 16.99
C ALA A 9 -48.90 -3.76 18.18
N ALA A 10 -49.25 -4.57 19.17
CA ALA A 10 -48.40 -4.94 20.29
C ALA A 10 -47.22 -5.85 19.85
N LEU A 11 -47.48 -6.80 18.93
CA LEU A 11 -46.40 -7.64 18.35
C LEU A 11 -45.44 -6.84 17.46
N ALA A 12 -45.92 -5.85 16.69
CA ALA A 12 -45.07 -4.99 15.89
C ALA A 12 -44.20 -4.07 16.78
N THR A 13 -44.72 -3.62 17.93
CA THR A 13 -43.96 -2.79 18.88
C THR A 13 -42.91 -3.59 19.62
N ILE A 14 -43.12 -4.90 19.88
CA ILE A 14 -42.15 -5.78 20.54
C ILE A 14 -41.00 -6.09 19.55
N VAL A 15 -41.26 -6.27 18.28
CA VAL A 15 -40.21 -6.46 17.25
C VAL A 15 -39.35 -5.22 17.07
N LEU A 16 -39.89 -4.02 17.22
CA LEU A 16 -39.14 -2.76 17.14
C LEU A 16 -38.30 -2.48 18.41
N LEU A 17 -38.60 -3.11 19.55
CA LEU A 17 -37.84 -2.94 20.80
C LEU A 17 -36.61 -3.86 20.91
N PHE A 18 -36.50 -4.89 20.07
CA PHE A 18 -35.33 -5.78 20.03
C PHE A 18 -34.31 -5.43 18.92
N GLY A 19 -34.61 -4.44 18.06
CA GLY A 19 -33.69 -3.98 17.00
C GLY A 19 -32.66 -2.93 17.44
N GLY A 20 -32.55 -2.61 18.75
CA GLY A 20 -31.88 -1.39 19.17
C GLY A 20 -30.58 -1.54 20.00
N CYS A 21 -30.10 -2.73 20.28
CA CYS A 21 -28.81 -2.90 20.92
C CYS A 21 -28.03 -3.99 20.18
N GLN A 22 -27.19 -3.61 19.24
CA GLN A 22 -26.09 -4.52 18.89
C GLN A 22 -25.29 -4.75 20.18
N PRO A 23 -25.06 -5.99 20.58
CA PRO A 23 -24.24 -6.27 21.74
C PRO A 23 -22.86 -5.66 21.52
N THR A 24 -22.34 -4.96 22.52
CA THR A 24 -20.93 -4.56 22.54
C THR A 24 -20.10 -5.81 22.26
N PRO A 25 -19.14 -5.75 21.32
CA PRO A 25 -18.28 -6.89 21.04
C PRO A 25 -17.69 -7.41 22.34
N THR A 26 -17.67 -8.73 22.51
CA THR A 26 -17.04 -9.34 23.67
C THR A 26 -15.55 -9.02 23.65
N GLU A 27 -14.91 -8.96 24.82
CA GLU A 27 -13.45 -8.76 24.94
C GLU A 27 -12.66 -9.77 24.10
N GLU A 28 -13.27 -10.88 23.73
CA GLU A 28 -12.72 -11.93 22.85
C GLU A 28 -12.31 -11.43 21.45
N TYR A 29 -12.95 -10.36 20.91
CA TYR A 29 -12.62 -9.79 19.60
C TYR A 29 -11.63 -8.62 19.64
N THR A 30 -11.43 -8.05 20.83
CA THR A 30 -10.57 -6.86 21.04
C THR A 30 -9.29 -7.18 21.81
N MET A 31 -8.90 -8.45 21.87
CA MET A 31 -7.80 -8.91 22.69
C MET A 31 -6.45 -8.33 22.27
N LYS A 32 -5.62 -8.06 23.28
CA LYS A 32 -4.22 -7.72 23.08
C LYS A 32 -3.53 -8.83 22.27
N LYS A 33 -2.67 -8.42 21.34
CA LYS A 33 -1.78 -9.27 20.58
C LYS A 33 -1.13 -10.34 21.46
N ASP A 34 -1.49 -11.59 21.25
CA ASP A 34 -0.89 -12.75 21.90
C ASP A 34 -0.58 -13.82 20.85
N THR A 35 0.57 -13.62 20.20
CA THR A 35 1.05 -14.52 19.14
C THR A 35 1.32 -15.94 19.63
N GLU A 36 1.72 -16.12 20.89
CA GLU A 36 1.93 -17.45 21.47
C GLU A 36 0.60 -18.22 21.57
N ARG A 37 -0.43 -17.59 22.12
CA ARG A 37 -1.76 -18.19 22.21
C ARG A 37 -2.35 -18.51 20.84
N MET A 38 -2.15 -17.63 19.86
CA MET A 38 -2.59 -17.86 18.47
C MET A 38 -1.86 -19.07 17.88
N LEU A 39 -0.54 -19.17 18.09
CA LEU A 39 0.25 -20.31 17.62
C LEU A 39 -0.14 -21.62 18.30
N ASP A 40 -0.41 -21.59 19.61
CA ASP A 40 -0.93 -22.75 20.34
C ASP A 40 -2.27 -23.22 19.76
N GLN A 41 -3.16 -22.28 19.41
CA GLN A 41 -4.43 -22.61 18.75
C GLN A 41 -4.23 -23.13 17.32
N ALA A 42 -3.30 -22.54 16.57
CA ALA A 42 -2.97 -22.97 15.22
C ALA A 42 -2.41 -24.40 15.16
N GLY A 43 -1.65 -24.80 16.20
CA GLY A 43 -0.98 -26.10 16.29
C GLY A 43 -1.83 -27.25 16.87
N ILE A 44 -3.06 -27.00 17.28
CA ILE A 44 -3.91 -27.99 18.00
C ILE A 44 -4.30 -29.19 17.11
N THR A 45 -4.29 -29.06 15.78
CA THR A 45 -4.58 -30.18 14.89
C THR A 45 -3.41 -30.40 13.93
N GLU A 46 -2.78 -31.59 14.01
CA GLU A 46 -1.66 -31.96 13.12
C GLU A 46 -2.03 -31.88 11.61
N ASP A 47 -3.32 -32.00 11.29
CA ASP A 47 -3.81 -32.05 9.91
C ASP A 47 -4.30 -30.69 9.37
N GLY A 48 -4.56 -29.68 10.21
CA GLY A 48 -5.14 -28.40 9.81
C GLY A 48 -6.55 -28.52 9.19
N THR A 49 -7.17 -27.41 8.83
CA THR A 49 -8.48 -27.36 8.18
C THR A 49 -8.34 -27.13 6.68
N ALA A 50 -9.03 -27.93 5.86
CA ALA A 50 -9.10 -27.65 4.43
C ALA A 50 -9.98 -26.42 4.15
N ILE A 51 -9.57 -25.57 3.19
CA ILE A 51 -10.34 -24.37 2.81
C ILE A 51 -11.76 -24.73 2.35
N SER A 52 -11.95 -25.90 1.72
CA SER A 52 -13.27 -26.41 1.33
C SER A 52 -14.22 -26.65 2.51
N ASP A 53 -13.69 -26.88 3.70
CA ASP A 53 -14.45 -27.34 4.87
C ASP A 53 -14.88 -26.19 5.81
N ILE A 54 -14.39 -24.96 5.59
CA ILE A 54 -14.75 -23.82 6.42
C ILE A 54 -16.07 -23.13 6.04
N GLY A 55 -16.82 -23.69 5.10
CA GLY A 55 -18.19 -23.25 4.80
C GLY A 55 -18.27 -21.92 4.05
N ILE A 56 -17.34 -21.68 3.12
CA ILE A 56 -17.34 -20.48 2.28
C ILE A 56 -18.58 -20.50 1.37
N PRO A 57 -19.39 -19.44 1.33
CA PRO A 57 -20.55 -19.37 0.45
C PRO A 57 -20.14 -19.37 -1.01
N ASN A 58 -20.92 -20.05 -1.86
CA ASN A 58 -20.73 -20.05 -3.30
C ASN A 58 -21.07 -18.66 -3.87
N GLY A 59 -20.09 -17.98 -4.42
CA GLY A 59 -20.25 -16.76 -5.19
C GLY A 59 -19.87 -15.50 -4.42
N LYS A 60 -20.80 -14.91 -3.68
CA LYS A 60 -20.61 -13.59 -3.07
C LYS A 60 -20.98 -13.58 -1.59
N TYR A 61 -20.34 -12.68 -0.85
CA TYR A 61 -20.76 -12.26 0.46
C TYR A 61 -21.67 -11.03 0.32
N VAL A 62 -22.88 -11.13 0.84
CA VAL A 62 -23.90 -10.06 0.79
C VAL A 62 -24.31 -9.69 2.20
N TYR A 63 -24.22 -8.42 2.54
CA TYR A 63 -24.59 -7.89 3.84
C TYR A 63 -25.02 -6.42 3.72
N GLU A 64 -25.96 -5.99 4.54
CA GLU A 64 -26.39 -4.59 4.61
C GLU A 64 -26.73 -4.24 6.06
N ALA A 65 -26.18 -3.14 6.54
CA ALA A 65 -26.45 -2.62 7.86
C ALA A 65 -26.41 -1.08 7.88
N ALA A 66 -27.09 -0.54 8.88
CA ALA A 66 -26.99 0.86 9.25
C ALA A 66 -26.83 0.95 10.78
N ASP A 67 -26.16 1.99 11.26
CA ASP A 67 -26.13 2.25 12.70
C ASP A 67 -27.48 2.85 13.19
N THR A 68 -27.63 2.94 14.50
CA THR A 68 -28.85 3.44 15.13
C THR A 68 -29.15 4.93 14.82
N SER A 69 -28.13 5.69 14.40
CA SER A 69 -28.29 7.10 13.99
C SER A 69 -28.75 7.24 12.53
N GLY A 70 -28.64 6.16 11.73
CA GLY A 70 -28.90 6.17 10.30
C GLY A 70 -27.86 6.95 9.49
N ARG A 71 -26.70 7.23 10.06
CA ARG A 71 -25.61 7.97 9.38
C ARG A 71 -24.48 7.06 8.90
N LEU A 72 -24.33 5.89 9.48
CA LEU A 72 -23.40 4.87 9.00
C LEU A 72 -24.17 3.83 8.19
N HIS A 73 -23.86 3.72 6.92
CA HIS A 73 -24.41 2.71 6.02
C HIS A 73 -23.28 1.78 5.56
N ILE A 74 -23.51 0.48 5.69
CA ILE A 74 -22.56 -0.55 5.28
C ILE A 74 -23.28 -1.44 4.30
N LYS A 75 -22.67 -1.65 3.13
CA LYS A 75 -23.16 -2.55 2.10
C LYS A 75 -22.05 -3.43 1.59
N ALA A 76 -22.23 -4.74 1.64
CA ALA A 76 -21.36 -5.71 1.01
C ALA A 76 -22.09 -6.38 -0.15
N ASP A 77 -21.48 -6.38 -1.31
CA ASP A 77 -21.76 -7.25 -2.47
C ASP A 77 -20.41 -7.74 -2.98
N ALA A 78 -19.73 -8.48 -2.11
CA ALA A 78 -18.31 -8.74 -2.21
C ALA A 78 -18.01 -10.09 -2.85
N LYS A 79 -17.08 -10.09 -3.80
CA LYS A 79 -16.50 -11.32 -4.34
C LYS A 79 -15.61 -11.96 -3.28
N ILE A 80 -15.76 -13.26 -3.04
CA ILE A 80 -14.87 -14.01 -2.15
C ILE A 80 -13.72 -14.59 -2.98
N ILE A 81 -12.49 -14.31 -2.53
CA ILE A 81 -11.26 -14.75 -3.19
C ILE A 81 -10.47 -15.59 -2.20
N VAL A 82 -10.17 -16.81 -2.59
CA VAL A 82 -9.38 -17.75 -1.79
C VAL A 82 -8.20 -18.27 -2.61
N PRO A 83 -7.06 -18.59 -1.96
CA PRO A 83 -5.93 -19.16 -2.67
C PRO A 83 -6.26 -20.56 -3.20
N ALA A 84 -5.64 -20.94 -4.33
CA ALA A 84 -5.82 -22.24 -4.97
C ALA A 84 -4.98 -23.33 -4.28
N VAL A 85 -5.09 -23.43 -2.95
CA VAL A 85 -4.42 -24.43 -2.12
C VAL A 85 -5.43 -25.10 -1.20
N GLU A 86 -5.12 -26.31 -0.76
CA GLU A 86 -6.02 -27.06 0.11
C GLU A 86 -6.01 -26.50 1.55
N LYS A 87 -4.83 -26.14 2.06
CA LYS A 87 -4.60 -25.73 3.45
C LYS A 87 -3.67 -24.53 3.52
N LEU A 88 -3.74 -23.77 4.60
CA LEU A 88 -2.90 -22.58 4.80
C LEU A 88 -1.79 -22.83 5.82
N PRO A 89 -0.57 -22.32 5.54
CA PRO A 89 0.56 -22.42 6.46
C PRO A 89 0.58 -21.26 7.46
N VAL A 90 1.40 -21.43 8.50
CA VAL A 90 2.02 -20.33 9.25
C VAL A 90 3.52 -20.38 9.00
N ALA A 91 4.12 -19.26 8.64
CA ALA A 91 5.53 -19.16 8.36
C ALA A 91 6.19 -18.09 9.23
N ARG A 92 7.46 -18.29 9.59
CA ARG A 92 8.25 -17.31 10.33
C ARG A 92 9.09 -16.49 9.36
N VAL A 93 9.09 -15.18 9.55
CA VAL A 93 9.87 -14.22 8.77
C VAL A 93 10.67 -13.30 9.67
N SER A 94 11.80 -12.80 9.15
CA SER A 94 12.56 -11.73 9.77
C SER A 94 12.71 -10.54 8.85
N ARG A 95 13.18 -9.42 9.39
CA ARG A 95 13.49 -8.22 8.60
C ARG A 95 14.59 -8.52 7.62
N GLY A 96 14.35 -8.25 6.35
CA GLY A 96 15.36 -8.31 5.31
C GLY A 96 16.09 -6.98 5.13
N ARG A 97 17.21 -7.06 4.43
CA ARG A 97 18.01 -5.91 3.98
C ARG A 97 18.37 -6.13 2.52
N PHE A 98 18.46 -5.06 1.76
CA PHE A 98 19.02 -5.12 0.43
C PHE A 98 20.51 -5.37 0.49
N THR A 99 20.98 -6.26 -0.36
CA THR A 99 22.39 -6.64 -0.49
C THR A 99 22.99 -6.02 -1.76
N ILE A 100 24.30 -6.12 -1.91
CA ILE A 100 25.00 -5.75 -3.17
C ILE A 100 24.42 -6.55 -4.34
N ARG A 101 24.10 -7.83 -4.13
CA ARG A 101 23.48 -8.66 -5.17
C ARG A 101 22.12 -8.12 -5.61
N ASP A 102 21.33 -7.59 -4.68
CA ASP A 102 20.05 -6.97 -5.03
C ASP A 102 20.26 -5.68 -5.85
N LEU A 103 21.28 -4.87 -5.52
CA LEU A 103 21.68 -3.71 -6.33
C LEU A 103 22.09 -4.11 -7.74
N GLU A 104 22.91 -5.15 -7.88
CA GLU A 104 23.34 -5.68 -9.17
C GLU A 104 22.15 -6.19 -10.00
N ASN A 105 21.25 -6.97 -9.39
CA ASN A 105 20.04 -7.46 -10.04
C ASN A 105 19.12 -6.33 -10.46
N LEU A 106 18.82 -5.37 -9.57
CA LEU A 106 18.02 -4.19 -9.87
C LEU A 106 18.65 -3.37 -11.00
N SER A 107 19.98 -3.14 -10.94
CA SER A 107 20.69 -2.42 -11.98
C SER A 107 20.65 -3.13 -13.34
N HIS A 108 20.76 -4.45 -13.34
CA HIS A 108 20.71 -5.24 -14.57
C HIS A 108 19.33 -5.22 -15.23
N ILE A 109 18.27 -5.36 -14.43
CA ILE A 109 16.88 -5.45 -14.91
C ILE A 109 16.33 -4.08 -15.31
N LEU A 110 16.64 -3.06 -14.50
CA LEU A 110 16.11 -1.71 -14.65
C LEU A 110 17.05 -0.81 -15.45
N GLY A 111 18.26 -1.28 -15.75
CA GLY A 111 19.24 -0.53 -16.49
C GLY A 111 18.77 -0.21 -17.92
N VAL A 112 18.53 1.06 -18.18
CA VAL A 112 18.03 1.59 -19.48
C VAL A 112 19.13 1.77 -20.51
N GLY A 113 20.21 0.97 -20.43
CA GLY A 113 21.35 1.04 -21.34
C GLY A 113 22.24 2.27 -21.13
N GLY A 114 22.16 2.90 -19.97
CA GLY A 114 23.03 3.98 -19.51
C GLY A 114 24.17 3.47 -18.61
N ILE A 115 25.09 4.35 -18.25
CA ILE A 115 26.14 4.12 -17.27
C ILE A 115 25.63 4.56 -15.90
N PRO A 116 25.72 3.72 -14.84
CA PRO A 116 25.37 4.15 -13.49
C PRO A 116 26.40 5.16 -12.97
N VAL A 117 25.94 6.29 -12.48
CA VAL A 117 26.79 7.38 -11.96
C VAL A 117 26.29 7.83 -10.60
N SER A 118 27.23 8.22 -9.74
CA SER A 118 26.92 8.70 -8.40
C SER A 118 26.16 10.03 -8.41
N GLN A 119 25.53 10.37 -7.28
CA GLN A 119 24.70 11.58 -7.16
C GLN A 119 25.49 12.90 -7.24
N ASP A 120 26.78 12.87 -6.98
CA ASP A 120 27.70 14.00 -7.09
C ASP A 120 28.08 14.36 -8.54
N THR A 121 27.51 13.63 -9.52
CA THR A 121 27.66 13.91 -10.93
C THR A 121 27.25 15.35 -11.25
N SER A 122 28.17 16.10 -11.84
CA SER A 122 27.89 17.46 -12.34
C SER A 122 27.28 17.36 -13.74
N PHE A 123 26.06 17.83 -13.89
CA PHE A 123 25.33 17.83 -15.15
C PHE A 123 25.58 19.10 -15.96
N PRO A 124 25.42 19.09 -17.31
CA PRO A 124 25.54 20.27 -18.15
C PRO A 124 24.35 21.22 -17.97
N LYS A 125 24.46 22.43 -18.52
CA LYS A 125 23.43 23.48 -18.41
C LYS A 125 22.06 23.02 -18.87
N GLU A 126 22.02 22.22 -19.93
CA GLU A 126 20.80 21.66 -20.53
C GLU A 126 19.99 20.80 -19.56
N TYR A 127 20.63 20.26 -18.55
CA TYR A 127 19.96 19.51 -17.47
C TYR A 127 19.24 20.44 -16.47
N TYR A 128 19.83 21.61 -16.17
CA TYR A 128 19.30 22.53 -15.16
C TYR A 128 18.34 23.57 -15.74
N LEU A 129 18.48 23.94 -17.02
CA LEU A 129 17.70 25.01 -17.63
C LEU A 129 16.19 24.74 -17.63
N PRO A 130 15.66 23.54 -17.95
CA PRO A 130 14.24 23.28 -17.86
C PRO A 130 13.68 23.49 -16.44
N GLN A 131 14.42 23.04 -15.43
CA GLN A 131 14.05 23.19 -14.01
C GLN A 131 14.02 24.67 -13.61
N LEU A 132 15.03 25.44 -14.05
CA LEU A 132 15.07 26.87 -13.77
C LEU A 132 13.91 27.62 -14.44
N ASN A 133 13.63 27.31 -15.68
CA ASN A 133 12.52 27.90 -16.42
C ASN A 133 11.19 27.65 -15.74
N GLN A 134 10.98 26.44 -15.26
CA GLN A 134 9.80 26.04 -14.52
C GLN A 134 9.63 26.85 -13.22
N LEU A 135 10.66 26.94 -12.37
CA LEU A 135 10.60 27.74 -11.16
C LEU A 135 10.36 29.23 -11.44
N MET A 136 10.95 29.76 -12.50
CA MET A 136 10.72 31.15 -12.94
C MET A 136 9.27 31.35 -13.41
N GLU A 137 8.69 30.40 -14.12
CA GLU A 137 7.30 30.42 -14.54
C GLU A 137 6.34 30.34 -13.34
N MET A 138 6.60 29.46 -12.37
CA MET A 138 5.86 29.37 -11.11
C MET A 138 5.88 30.75 -10.41
N ARG A 139 7.06 31.36 -10.29
CA ARG A 139 7.24 32.65 -9.66
C ARG A 139 6.46 33.75 -10.38
N GLN A 140 6.47 33.75 -11.73
CA GLN A 140 5.75 34.71 -12.55
C GLN A 140 4.24 34.57 -12.40
N ASN A 141 3.74 33.34 -12.30
CA ASN A 141 2.31 33.03 -12.20
C ASN A 141 1.79 33.11 -10.75
N GLY A 142 2.63 33.46 -9.77
CA GLY A 142 2.28 33.53 -8.36
C GLY A 142 1.97 32.18 -7.73
N LYS A 143 2.42 31.09 -8.34
CA LYS A 143 2.26 29.73 -7.81
C LYS A 143 3.41 29.40 -6.89
N LEU A 144 3.11 28.85 -5.72
CA LEU A 144 4.11 28.43 -4.74
C LEU A 144 4.28 26.90 -4.66
N ASP A 145 3.23 26.17 -5.07
CA ASP A 145 3.16 24.71 -5.02
C ASP A 145 3.75 24.13 -3.72
N LYS A 146 4.94 23.54 -3.81
CA LYS A 146 5.66 22.95 -2.67
C LYS A 146 6.40 23.94 -1.77
N TYR A 147 6.50 25.20 -2.16
CA TYR A 147 7.23 26.21 -1.39
C TYR A 147 6.30 26.90 -0.41
N SER A 148 6.74 27.05 0.84
CA SER A 148 5.93 27.67 1.89
C SER A 148 5.83 29.19 1.73
N SER A 149 6.74 29.81 0.97
CA SER A 149 6.75 31.24 0.72
C SER A 149 7.44 31.63 -0.60
N VAL A 150 7.18 32.86 -1.04
CA VAL A 150 7.87 33.47 -2.20
C VAL A 150 9.39 33.53 -1.98
N GLU A 151 9.82 33.82 -0.77
CA GLU A 151 11.23 33.90 -0.41
C GLU A 151 11.94 32.56 -0.55
N GLU A 152 11.26 31.47 -0.20
CA GLU A 152 11.78 30.12 -0.37
C GLU A 152 11.90 29.74 -1.85
N LEU A 153 10.88 30.06 -2.66
CA LEU A 153 10.94 29.88 -4.11
C LEU A 153 12.05 30.70 -4.74
N ASP A 154 12.20 31.99 -4.36
CA ASP A 154 13.27 32.86 -4.84
C ASP A 154 14.65 32.35 -4.42
N LYS A 155 14.79 31.71 -3.25
CA LYS A 155 16.02 31.03 -2.84
C LYS A 155 16.34 29.85 -3.75
N ALA A 156 15.36 28.98 -4.00
CA ALA A 156 15.53 27.83 -4.91
C ALA A 156 15.92 28.27 -6.33
N ILE A 157 15.32 29.34 -6.84
CA ILE A 157 15.69 29.93 -8.14
C ILE A 157 17.15 30.38 -8.13
N ARG A 158 17.61 31.12 -7.11
CA ARG A 158 19.01 31.54 -7.02
C ARG A 158 19.98 30.38 -6.97
N GLU A 159 19.71 29.38 -6.13
CA GLU A 159 20.54 28.16 -6.04
C GLU A 159 20.65 27.42 -7.39
N LEU A 160 19.54 27.35 -8.13
CA LEU A 160 19.53 26.73 -9.43
C LEU A 160 20.24 27.57 -10.50
N MET A 161 20.14 28.92 -10.43
CA MET A 161 20.92 29.82 -11.28
C MET A 161 22.43 29.68 -11.05
N GLU A 162 22.86 29.49 -9.80
CA GLU A 162 24.27 29.23 -9.48
C GLU A 162 24.73 27.88 -10.07
N LYS A 163 23.90 26.84 -9.97
CA LYS A 163 24.18 25.54 -10.62
C LYS A 163 24.31 25.67 -12.11
N VAL A 164 23.41 26.40 -12.78
CA VAL A 164 23.51 26.69 -14.23
C VAL A 164 24.79 27.43 -14.58
N ALA A 165 25.17 28.42 -13.76
CA ALA A 165 26.39 29.21 -14.00
C ALA A 165 27.69 28.39 -13.85
N GLN A 166 27.69 27.41 -12.93
CA GLN A 166 28.84 26.55 -12.66
C GLN A 166 28.83 25.24 -13.48
N ALA A 167 27.75 24.97 -14.20
CA ALA A 167 27.57 23.72 -14.94
C ALA A 167 28.64 23.55 -16.02
N PRO A 168 29.23 22.35 -16.15
CA PRO A 168 30.18 22.04 -17.21
C PRO A 168 29.48 21.97 -18.59
N GLU A 169 30.25 22.01 -19.67
CA GLU A 169 29.71 21.76 -21.02
C GLU A 169 29.28 20.31 -21.24
N VAL A 170 29.96 19.38 -20.55
CA VAL A 170 29.68 17.95 -20.63
C VAL A 170 29.58 17.42 -19.20
N ALA A 171 28.66 16.49 -18.96
CA ALA A 171 28.50 15.86 -17.65
C ALA A 171 29.84 15.29 -17.14
N ARG A 172 30.21 15.68 -15.92
CA ARG A 172 31.34 15.08 -15.21
C ARG A 172 30.78 14.01 -14.28
N ALA A 173 30.79 12.78 -14.77
CA ALA A 173 30.21 11.66 -14.10
C ALA A 173 31.29 10.84 -13.40
N THR A 174 31.03 10.48 -12.16
CA THR A 174 31.78 9.42 -11.46
C THR A 174 30.94 8.14 -11.56
N GLU A 175 31.48 7.10 -12.17
CA GLU A 175 30.82 5.81 -12.26
C GLU A 175 30.55 5.27 -10.83
N HIS A 176 29.34 4.76 -10.61
CA HIS A 176 28.95 4.18 -9.36
C HIS A 176 29.33 2.70 -9.31
N ASP A 177 30.00 2.29 -8.26
CA ASP A 177 30.51 0.91 -8.06
C ASP A 177 29.47 -0.07 -7.51
N LEU A 178 28.18 0.33 -7.50
CA LEU A 178 27.07 -0.45 -6.95
C LEU A 178 27.31 -0.87 -5.48
N SER A 179 27.87 0.01 -4.69
CA SER A 179 28.11 -0.19 -3.26
C SER A 179 27.16 0.63 -2.38
N PHE A 180 27.03 0.22 -1.13
CA PHE A 180 26.31 1.00 -0.11
C PHE A 180 27.26 1.96 0.61
N THR A 181 26.77 3.13 0.94
CA THR A 181 27.43 4.12 1.81
C THR A 181 26.66 4.29 3.10
N SER A 182 27.38 4.42 4.22
CA SER A 182 26.75 4.65 5.52
C SER A 182 26.04 5.99 5.58
N MET A 183 24.88 6.03 6.26
CA MET A 183 24.11 7.25 6.50
C MET A 183 24.38 7.83 7.89
N GLU A 184 24.32 9.14 8.00
CA GLU A 184 24.30 9.82 9.29
C GLU A 184 23.02 9.44 10.05
N GLY A 185 23.15 8.91 11.26
CA GLY A 185 22.00 8.41 12.05
C GLY A 185 21.76 6.90 11.96
N GLY A 186 22.60 6.17 11.25
CA GLY A 186 22.57 4.70 11.11
C GLY A 186 21.87 4.23 9.82
N GLY A 187 22.27 3.03 9.38
CA GLY A 187 21.85 2.48 8.12
C GLY A 187 22.79 2.76 6.96
N GLU A 188 22.38 2.38 5.77
CA GLU A 188 23.18 2.53 4.56
C GLU A 188 22.29 2.82 3.35
N THR A 189 22.85 3.49 2.35
CA THR A 189 22.15 3.83 1.11
C THR A 189 23.02 3.60 -0.11
N ALA A 190 22.39 3.23 -1.21
CA ALA A 190 22.99 3.25 -2.54
C ALA A 190 22.05 4.05 -3.45
N SER A 191 22.54 5.17 -3.98
CA SER A 191 21.73 6.03 -4.85
C SER A 191 22.55 6.46 -6.05
N PHE A 192 22.05 6.14 -7.24
CA PHE A 192 22.72 6.46 -8.49
C PHE A 192 21.71 6.71 -9.62
N ARG A 193 22.23 7.20 -10.74
CA ARG A 193 21.46 7.52 -11.94
C ARG A 193 22.10 6.86 -13.14
N TRP A 194 21.30 6.45 -14.11
CA TRP A 194 21.82 6.05 -15.40
C TRP A 194 21.84 7.25 -16.34
N ILE A 195 23.00 7.46 -16.97
CA ILE A 195 23.17 8.52 -17.96
C ILE A 195 23.57 7.94 -19.33
N ARG A 196 23.11 8.60 -20.39
CA ARG A 196 23.53 8.36 -21.77
C ARG A 196 23.48 9.66 -22.54
N ASN A 197 24.57 9.99 -23.25
CA ASN A 197 24.66 11.24 -24.04
C ASN A 197 24.29 12.49 -23.22
N ASN A 198 24.80 12.62 -22.00
CA ASN A 198 24.53 13.69 -21.05
C ASN A 198 23.08 13.78 -20.50
N ALA A 199 22.21 12.88 -20.94
CA ALA A 199 20.85 12.81 -20.41
C ALA A 199 20.76 11.78 -19.28
N VAL A 200 20.02 12.13 -18.22
CA VAL A 200 19.65 11.17 -17.19
C VAL A 200 18.45 10.39 -17.68
N LEU A 201 18.57 9.07 -17.71
CA LEU A 201 17.54 8.16 -18.19
C LEU A 201 16.64 7.66 -17.06
N ALA A 202 17.25 7.38 -15.92
CA ALA A 202 16.55 6.84 -14.74
C ALA A 202 17.40 7.02 -13.49
N SER A 203 16.82 6.72 -12.34
CA SER A 203 17.55 6.64 -11.08
C SER A 203 17.06 5.51 -10.22
N LEU A 204 17.94 5.01 -9.40
CA LEU A 204 17.67 4.06 -8.34
C LEU A 204 18.15 4.63 -7.01
N SER A 205 17.33 4.48 -5.98
CA SER A 205 17.68 4.74 -4.59
C SER A 205 17.31 3.52 -3.77
N VAL A 206 18.26 2.97 -3.05
CA VAL A 206 18.06 1.84 -2.14
C VAL A 206 18.54 2.26 -0.76
N VAL A 207 17.71 2.04 0.24
CA VAL A 207 17.98 2.43 1.62
C VAL A 207 17.77 1.24 2.54
N ASN A 208 18.72 0.97 3.40
CA ASN A 208 18.61 0.02 4.51
C ASN A 208 18.62 0.82 5.82
N ASN A 209 17.48 0.97 6.46
CA ASN A 209 17.35 1.68 7.72
C ASN A 209 17.63 0.75 8.92
N GLU A 210 18.45 1.19 9.87
CA GLU A 210 18.70 0.44 11.11
C GLU A 210 17.58 0.64 12.15
N GLN A 211 16.92 1.79 12.13
CA GLN A 211 16.02 2.21 13.21
C GLN A 211 14.54 2.19 12.87
N GLY A 212 14.14 1.69 11.72
CA GLY A 212 12.74 1.90 11.35
C GLY A 212 12.20 0.91 10.32
N ALA A 213 11.51 1.44 9.37
CA ALA A 213 10.59 0.81 8.45
C ALA A 213 11.11 -0.36 7.58
N GLY A 214 12.37 -0.74 7.72
CA GLY A 214 13.02 -1.71 6.84
C GLY A 214 13.72 -1.05 5.65
N GLY A 215 14.15 -1.85 4.68
CA GLY A 215 14.75 -1.36 3.45
C GLY A 215 13.70 -0.86 2.46
N ASN A 216 14.12 0.02 1.57
CA ASN A 216 13.32 0.51 0.45
C ASN A 216 14.20 0.61 -0.80
N ALA A 217 13.69 0.16 -1.95
CA ALA A 217 14.29 0.36 -3.26
C ALA A 217 13.30 1.07 -4.17
N GLU A 218 13.70 2.21 -4.71
CA GLU A 218 12.90 3.02 -5.63
C GLU A 218 13.64 3.26 -6.95
N TYR A 219 13.04 2.86 -8.04
CA TYR A 219 13.47 3.15 -9.39
C TYR A 219 12.46 4.03 -10.11
N ILE A 220 12.94 5.03 -10.83
CA ILE A 220 12.11 5.88 -11.68
C ILE A 220 12.84 6.16 -12.99
N ARG A 221 12.15 5.90 -14.10
CA ARG A 221 12.58 6.32 -15.45
C ARG A 221 12.19 7.77 -15.68
N ASP A 222 12.90 8.42 -16.56
CA ASP A 222 12.69 9.80 -17.00
C ASP A 222 12.73 10.88 -15.91
N VAL A 223 13.86 11.53 -15.82
CA VAL A 223 14.20 12.51 -14.80
C VAL A 223 13.70 13.92 -15.11
N THR A 224 13.23 14.20 -16.31
CA THR A 224 12.63 15.51 -16.65
C THR A 224 11.34 15.77 -15.87
N LEU A 225 10.61 14.71 -15.56
CA LEU A 225 9.48 14.75 -14.60
C LEU A 225 9.92 14.83 -13.15
N ARG A 226 11.19 14.68 -12.87
CA ARG A 226 11.77 14.47 -11.55
C ARG A 226 11.94 15.71 -10.70
N ALA A 227 12.03 16.89 -11.27
CA ALA A 227 12.02 18.11 -10.47
C ALA A 227 10.77 18.16 -9.55
N GLU A 228 9.74 17.45 -9.95
CA GLU A 228 8.48 17.30 -9.25
C GLU A 228 8.43 16.04 -8.38
N PHE A 229 8.95 14.93 -8.87
CA PHE A 229 9.05 13.66 -8.11
C PHE A 229 10.09 13.71 -6.98
N SER A 230 11.16 14.48 -7.08
CA SER A 230 12.18 14.56 -6.02
C SER A 230 11.65 15.11 -4.69
N THR A 231 10.51 15.77 -4.70
CA THR A 231 9.80 16.20 -3.49
C THR A 231 8.86 15.12 -2.93
N LEU A 232 8.44 14.20 -3.77
CA LEU A 232 7.59 13.08 -3.38
C LEU A 232 8.42 11.90 -2.86
N THR A 233 9.68 11.74 -3.29
CA THR A 233 10.59 10.68 -2.81
C THR A 233 11.02 10.90 -1.36
N ALA A 234 11.03 12.14 -0.85
CA ALA A 234 11.25 12.38 0.58
C ALA A 234 10.04 11.95 1.45
N GLN A 235 8.89 11.68 0.85
CA GLN A 235 7.65 11.26 1.51
C GLN A 235 7.09 9.94 1.01
N GLY A 236 7.88 9.18 0.23
CA GLY A 236 7.41 8.00 -0.50
C GLY A 236 6.80 8.39 -1.85
N LEU A 237 7.01 7.54 -2.85
CA LEU A 237 6.44 7.73 -4.19
C LEU A 237 4.91 7.63 -4.09
N SER A 238 4.26 8.71 -3.76
CA SER A 238 2.85 8.82 -4.03
C SER A 238 2.71 9.20 -5.51
N VAL A 239 2.75 8.20 -6.39
CA VAL A 239 1.92 8.31 -7.59
C VAL A 239 0.55 8.50 -6.99
N THR A 240 0.11 9.74 -6.88
CA THR A 240 -1.19 10.06 -6.31
C THR A 240 -2.18 9.47 -7.28
N LEU A 241 -2.71 8.30 -6.89
CA LEU A 241 -3.83 7.70 -7.56
C LEU A 241 -4.99 8.64 -7.31
N ASN A 242 -5.09 9.63 -8.13
CA ASN A 242 -6.24 10.47 -8.13
C ASN A 242 -7.21 9.86 -9.14
N TYR A 243 -8.19 9.10 -8.66
CA TYR A 243 -9.29 8.58 -9.48
C TYR A 243 -10.01 9.67 -10.25
N GLU A 244 -10.09 10.88 -9.70
CA GLU A 244 -10.60 12.05 -10.42
C GLU A 244 -9.75 12.31 -11.68
N GLN A 245 -8.44 12.06 -11.62
CA GLN A 245 -7.56 12.22 -12.78
C GLN A 245 -7.75 11.13 -13.85
N ILE A 246 -8.10 9.92 -13.45
CA ILE A 246 -8.46 8.84 -14.41
C ILE A 246 -9.79 9.15 -15.09
N ARG A 247 -10.71 9.81 -14.39
CA ARG A 247 -11.97 10.32 -14.93
C ARG A 247 -11.82 11.63 -15.71
N ASN A 248 -10.64 12.26 -15.65
CA ASN A 248 -10.36 13.46 -16.41
C ASN A 248 -10.50 13.17 -17.92
N PRO A 249 -11.21 13.97 -18.72
CA PRO A 249 -11.37 13.75 -20.16
C PRO A 249 -10.03 13.76 -20.91
N ASN A 250 -8.98 14.36 -20.33
CA ASN A 250 -7.62 14.39 -20.88
C ASN A 250 -6.75 13.23 -20.41
N PHE A 251 -7.32 12.23 -19.71
CA PHE A 251 -6.61 11.02 -19.33
C PHE A 251 -6.34 10.14 -20.56
N LYS A 252 -5.08 9.86 -20.80
CA LYS A 252 -4.62 9.03 -21.91
C LYS A 252 -4.18 7.68 -21.41
N LYS A 253 -4.93 6.65 -21.72
CA LYS A 253 -4.56 5.27 -21.42
C LYS A 253 -3.25 4.91 -22.15
N PRO A 254 -2.39 4.05 -21.57
CA PRO A 254 -1.27 3.49 -22.30
C PRO A 254 -1.74 2.77 -23.58
N ALA A 255 -0.96 2.81 -24.62
CA ALA A 255 -1.23 2.08 -25.86
C ALA A 255 -0.91 0.58 -25.72
N ILE A 256 0.06 0.23 -24.85
CA ILE A 256 0.38 -1.15 -24.51
C ILE A 256 -0.84 -1.84 -23.85
N SER A 257 -1.04 -3.12 -24.16
CA SER A 257 -2.10 -3.88 -23.50
C SER A 257 -1.77 -4.17 -22.03
N GLU A 258 -2.80 -4.33 -21.18
CA GLU A 258 -2.61 -4.74 -19.78
C GLU A 258 -1.85 -6.06 -19.68
N THR A 259 -2.10 -7.00 -20.59
CA THR A 259 -1.41 -8.30 -20.63
C THR A 259 0.07 -8.14 -20.93
N ASP A 260 0.44 -7.32 -21.90
CA ASP A 260 1.84 -7.08 -22.24
C ASP A 260 2.55 -6.31 -21.14
N ALA A 261 1.88 -5.33 -20.54
CA ALA A 261 2.38 -4.60 -19.37
C ALA A 261 2.61 -5.54 -18.17
N MET A 262 1.68 -6.48 -17.91
CA MET A 262 1.85 -7.50 -16.88
C MET A 262 3.03 -8.42 -17.16
N ASN A 263 3.25 -8.82 -18.42
CA ASN A 263 4.40 -9.64 -18.80
C ASN A 263 5.73 -8.92 -18.53
N ILE A 264 5.78 -7.60 -18.77
CA ILE A 264 6.95 -6.77 -18.44
C ILE A 264 7.18 -6.73 -16.92
N ALA A 265 6.14 -6.52 -16.15
CA ALA A 265 6.23 -6.49 -14.68
C ALA A 265 6.66 -7.86 -14.12
N GLN A 266 6.09 -8.96 -14.63
CA GLN A 266 6.46 -10.31 -14.24
C GLN A 266 7.92 -10.64 -14.59
N ALA A 267 8.37 -10.23 -15.77
CA ALA A 267 9.76 -10.44 -16.18
C ALA A 267 10.76 -9.72 -15.25
N ALA A 268 10.38 -8.59 -14.68
CA ALA A 268 11.20 -7.92 -13.66
C ALA A 268 11.27 -8.73 -12.36
N ILE A 269 10.14 -9.24 -11.87
CA ILE A 269 10.07 -10.11 -10.69
C ILE A 269 10.91 -11.38 -10.89
N ASP A 270 10.77 -12.01 -12.05
CA ASP A 270 11.53 -13.23 -12.40
C ASP A 270 13.05 -12.93 -12.47
N GLY A 271 13.41 -11.80 -13.06
CA GLY A 271 14.81 -11.36 -13.15
C GLY A 271 15.44 -11.01 -11.80
N LEU A 272 14.64 -10.55 -10.83
CA LEU A 272 15.05 -10.35 -9.44
C LEU A 272 15.20 -11.68 -8.66
N ASP A 273 14.91 -12.82 -9.29
CA ASP A 273 14.88 -14.16 -8.66
C ASP A 273 13.86 -14.28 -7.50
N LEU A 274 12.79 -13.49 -7.58
CA LEU A 274 11.71 -13.45 -6.58
C LEU A 274 10.58 -14.41 -6.91
N LYS A 275 10.90 -15.71 -6.98
CA LYS A 275 10.01 -16.80 -7.42
C LYS A 275 8.78 -17.00 -6.54
N ASP A 276 8.84 -16.54 -5.30
CA ASP A 276 7.77 -16.60 -4.32
C ASP A 276 6.87 -15.36 -4.33
N PHE A 277 7.12 -14.39 -5.22
CA PHE A 277 6.25 -13.23 -5.39
C PHE A 277 5.20 -13.48 -6.48
N VAL A 278 3.96 -13.11 -6.18
CA VAL A 278 2.82 -13.22 -7.09
C VAL A 278 2.08 -11.90 -7.20
N CYS A 279 1.50 -11.62 -8.35
CA CYS A 279 0.67 -10.44 -8.52
C CYS A 279 -0.63 -10.60 -7.74
N THR A 280 -0.83 -9.76 -6.73
CA THR A 280 -2.02 -9.75 -5.87
C THR A 280 -2.95 -8.58 -6.12
N GLY A 281 -2.54 -7.63 -6.94
CA GLY A 281 -3.37 -6.50 -7.31
C GLY A 281 -2.89 -5.83 -8.59
N LYS A 282 -3.82 -5.20 -9.29
CA LYS A 282 -3.54 -4.42 -10.50
C LYS A 282 -4.53 -3.28 -10.61
N ARG A 283 -4.08 -2.16 -11.11
CA ARG A 283 -4.93 -0.99 -11.37
C ARG A 283 -4.31 -0.04 -12.40
N MET A 284 -5.10 0.95 -12.80
CA MET A 284 -4.61 2.07 -13.60
C MET A 284 -4.14 3.18 -12.67
N ALA A 285 -3.01 3.78 -12.98
CA ALA A 285 -2.51 4.97 -12.31
C ALA A 285 -2.42 6.13 -13.31
N ALA A 286 -2.56 7.35 -12.83
CA ALA A 286 -2.33 8.55 -13.63
C ALA A 286 -1.02 9.21 -13.18
N LEU A 287 -0.15 9.50 -14.13
CA LEU A 287 1.00 10.34 -13.90
C LEU A 287 0.49 11.79 -13.81
N TYR A 288 0.57 12.35 -12.62
CA TYR A 288 0.16 13.71 -12.36
C TYR A 288 1.37 14.60 -12.18
N ASN A 289 1.43 15.65 -12.97
CA ASN A 289 2.41 16.70 -12.83
C ASN A 289 1.74 17.94 -12.20
N SER A 290 2.05 18.22 -10.93
CA SER A 290 1.43 19.32 -10.18
C SER A 290 1.83 20.71 -10.71
N THR A 291 2.96 20.82 -11.42
CA THR A 291 3.40 22.11 -11.96
C THR A 291 2.78 22.44 -13.32
N ILE A 292 2.33 21.44 -14.06
CA ILE A 292 1.43 21.66 -15.20
C ILE A 292 -0.01 21.69 -14.65
N ALA A 293 -0.27 22.62 -13.74
CA ALA A 293 -1.58 22.85 -13.16
C ALA A 293 -2.58 23.44 -14.16
N ALA A 294 -2.61 22.96 -15.37
CA ALA A 294 -3.71 23.19 -16.24
C ALA A 294 -4.78 22.15 -15.87
N GLU A 295 -5.96 22.62 -15.45
CA GLU A 295 -7.18 21.80 -15.40
C GLU A 295 -7.36 21.02 -16.70
N ASP A 296 -6.72 21.45 -17.78
CA ASP A 296 -6.76 20.93 -19.15
C ASP A 296 -5.52 20.12 -19.57
N GLY A 297 -4.54 19.86 -18.69
CA GLY A 297 -3.33 19.10 -19.04
C GLY A 297 -3.60 17.63 -19.30
N GLU A 298 -2.90 17.06 -20.30
CA GLU A 298 -2.92 15.61 -20.56
C GLU A 298 -2.42 14.84 -19.31
N ARG A 299 -3.10 13.75 -18.98
CA ARG A 299 -2.74 12.84 -17.89
C ARG A 299 -2.32 11.53 -18.51
N GLN A 300 -1.04 11.20 -18.40
CA GLN A 300 -0.54 9.92 -18.89
C GLN A 300 -0.94 8.79 -17.95
N GLY A 301 -1.58 7.76 -18.48
CA GLY A 301 -1.93 6.55 -17.77
C GLY A 301 -0.73 5.62 -17.63
N LEU A 302 -0.72 4.87 -16.53
CA LEU A 302 0.23 3.79 -16.22
C LEU A 302 -0.56 2.59 -15.74
N TYR A 303 -0.09 1.38 -16.05
CA TYR A 303 -0.54 0.18 -15.33
C TYR A 303 0.30 0.02 -14.08
N GLU A 304 -0.34 -0.18 -12.95
CA GLU A 304 0.30 -0.55 -11.69
C GLU A 304 -0.01 -2.01 -11.37
N PHE A 305 1.05 -2.77 -11.11
CA PHE A 305 0.98 -4.16 -10.65
C PHE A 305 1.60 -4.26 -9.27
N MET A 306 0.88 -4.92 -8.35
CA MET A 306 1.28 -5.09 -6.97
C MET A 306 1.62 -6.56 -6.72
N PHE A 307 2.85 -6.80 -6.26
CA PHE A 307 3.34 -8.14 -5.98
C PHE A 307 3.59 -8.29 -4.49
N THR A 308 3.15 -9.40 -3.94
CA THR A 308 3.41 -9.80 -2.56
C THR A 308 3.94 -11.22 -2.51
N ARG A 309 4.60 -11.54 -1.41
CA ARG A 309 5.15 -12.88 -1.18
C ARG A 309 4.05 -13.92 -1.05
N SER A 310 4.28 -15.09 -1.60
CA SER A 310 3.46 -16.29 -1.47
C SER A 310 4.21 -17.38 -0.72
N VAL A 311 3.55 -18.01 0.22
CA VAL A 311 4.11 -19.16 0.97
C VAL A 311 3.22 -20.35 0.72
N ASN A 312 3.77 -21.41 0.14
CA ASN A 312 3.04 -22.63 -0.26
C ASN A 312 1.78 -22.33 -1.11
N GLY A 313 1.84 -21.29 -1.96
CA GLY A 313 0.73 -20.89 -2.84
C GLY A 313 -0.32 -19.98 -2.18
N ALA A 314 -0.16 -19.64 -0.91
CA ALA A 314 -0.97 -18.63 -0.23
C ALA A 314 -0.24 -17.29 -0.23
N ALA A 315 -0.80 -16.27 -0.86
CA ALA A 315 -0.19 -14.95 -0.94
C ALA A 315 -0.48 -14.10 0.29
N ILE A 316 0.43 -13.19 0.61
CA ILE A 316 0.15 -12.08 1.53
C ILE A 316 -0.88 -11.18 0.85
N THR A 317 -1.96 -10.83 1.54
CA THR A 317 -2.97 -9.91 1.02
C THR A 317 -2.39 -8.52 0.86
N TYR A 318 -2.58 -7.92 -0.33
CA TYR A 318 -2.10 -6.58 -0.59
C TYR A 318 -2.99 -5.54 0.12
N THR A 319 -2.37 -4.50 0.68
CA THR A 319 -3.08 -3.31 1.18
C THR A 319 -2.28 -2.06 0.86
N ASN A 320 -2.96 -0.95 0.64
CA ASN A 320 -2.32 0.37 0.55
C ASN A 320 -1.91 0.91 1.92
N GLU A 321 -2.51 0.39 2.99
CA GLU A 321 -2.14 0.76 4.34
C GLU A 321 -0.68 0.37 4.58
N ASP A 322 0.17 1.36 4.71
CA ASP A 322 1.47 1.21 5.33
C ASP A 322 1.31 1.54 6.80
N MET A 323 2.16 0.96 7.63
CA MET A 323 2.29 1.44 9.00
C MET A 323 2.58 2.93 8.90
N ALA A 324 1.56 3.75 9.02
CA ALA A 324 1.76 5.16 9.22
C ALA A 324 2.48 5.30 10.56
N ALA A 325 3.78 5.54 10.51
CA ALA A 325 4.42 6.21 11.62
C ALA A 325 3.75 7.59 11.68
N ASP A 326 2.60 7.67 12.35
CA ASP A 326 2.07 8.97 12.73
C ASP A 326 3.09 9.57 13.71
N PRO A 327 3.86 10.59 13.29
CA PRO A 327 4.87 11.20 14.15
C PRO A 327 4.28 11.77 15.45
N GLY A 328 2.95 11.90 15.53
CA GLY A 328 2.19 12.33 16.70
C GLY A 328 1.78 11.22 17.65
N ARG A 329 1.87 9.94 17.24
CA ARG A 329 1.53 8.80 18.10
C ARG A 329 2.74 8.36 18.90
N THR A 330 2.78 8.77 20.18
CA THR A 330 3.82 8.39 21.14
C THR A 330 3.56 7.04 21.82
N ASP A 331 2.43 6.41 21.54
CA ASP A 331 1.97 5.14 22.15
C ASP A 331 2.42 3.90 21.35
N ILE A 332 3.01 4.09 20.15
CA ILE A 332 3.58 2.99 19.38
C ILE A 332 5.02 2.78 19.86
N ALA A 333 5.19 1.86 20.80
CA ALA A 333 6.51 1.51 21.35
C ALA A 333 7.36 0.67 20.39
N ALA A 334 6.79 0.16 19.30
CA ALA A 334 7.49 -0.66 18.34
C ALA A 334 8.09 0.19 17.21
N LYS A 335 9.32 -0.16 16.79
CA LYS A 335 9.90 0.37 15.56
C LYS A 335 8.97 0.01 14.40
N PRO A 336 8.58 0.97 13.55
CA PRO A 336 7.72 0.68 12.42
C PRO A 336 8.37 -0.37 11.52
N TRP A 337 7.62 -1.40 11.16
CA TRP A 337 8.03 -2.41 10.20
C TRP A 337 7.00 -2.45 9.09
N LEU A 338 7.31 -1.81 7.95
CA LEU A 338 6.43 -1.73 6.79
C LEU A 338 6.09 -3.13 6.25
N TYR A 339 4.96 -3.25 5.59
CA TYR A 339 4.59 -4.50 4.91
C TYR A 339 5.41 -4.68 3.64
N GLU A 340 5.91 -5.90 3.43
CA GLU A 340 6.63 -6.25 2.21
C GLU A 340 5.71 -6.20 1.00
N LYS A 341 6.06 -5.38 0.02
CA LYS A 341 5.35 -5.28 -1.26
C LYS A 341 6.24 -4.71 -2.34
N ILE A 342 5.97 -5.11 -3.58
CA ILE A 342 6.61 -4.53 -4.76
C ILE A 342 5.51 -3.96 -5.64
N ARG A 343 5.67 -2.70 -6.03
CA ARG A 343 4.80 -2.01 -6.96
C ARG A 343 5.59 -1.72 -8.22
N ILE A 344 5.07 -2.14 -9.37
CA ILE A 344 5.70 -1.91 -10.67
C ILE A 344 4.73 -1.14 -11.55
N PHE A 345 5.18 0.00 -12.04
CA PHE A 345 4.42 0.87 -12.92
C PHE A 345 4.95 0.73 -14.35
N VAL A 346 4.06 0.46 -15.29
CA VAL A 346 4.41 0.20 -16.69
C VAL A 346 3.63 1.12 -17.60
N ASP A 347 4.34 1.76 -18.52
CA ASP A 347 3.78 2.54 -19.62
C ASP A 347 4.17 1.96 -21.01
N ASP A 348 3.98 2.74 -22.06
CA ASP A 348 4.27 2.32 -23.44
C ASP A 348 5.77 2.07 -23.72
N GLU A 349 6.67 2.56 -22.87
CA GLU A 349 8.11 2.39 -23.01
C GLU A 349 8.70 1.32 -22.10
N GLY A 350 7.86 0.67 -21.25
CA GLY A 350 8.27 -0.37 -20.32
C GLY A 350 8.11 0.05 -18.85
N ILE A 351 9.02 -0.39 -17.98
CA ILE A 351 8.96 -0.05 -16.55
C ILE A 351 9.22 1.44 -16.37
N PHE A 352 8.20 2.16 -15.91
CA PHE A 352 8.29 3.57 -15.52
C PHE A 352 8.86 3.72 -14.11
N ALA A 353 8.32 2.96 -13.14
CA ALA A 353 8.79 2.98 -11.77
C ALA A 353 8.69 1.58 -11.13
N LEU A 354 9.56 1.32 -10.16
CA LEU A 354 9.51 0.17 -9.28
C LEU A 354 9.75 0.64 -7.85
N VAL A 355 8.88 0.22 -6.94
CA VAL A 355 9.00 0.48 -5.50
C VAL A 355 8.94 -0.86 -4.78
N TRP A 356 10.00 -1.21 -4.06
CA TRP A 356 10.07 -2.41 -3.23
C TRP A 356 10.30 -2.01 -1.79
N ASN A 357 9.30 -2.26 -0.95
CA ASN A 357 9.30 -1.91 0.47
C ASN A 357 9.60 -3.12 1.34
N ALA A 358 10.38 -2.89 2.39
CA ALA A 358 10.55 -3.77 3.54
C ALA A 358 10.75 -5.25 3.18
N PRO A 359 11.84 -5.62 2.50
CA PRO A 359 12.11 -7.01 2.17
C PRO A 359 12.10 -7.87 3.45
N HIS A 360 11.55 -9.09 3.33
CA HIS A 360 11.53 -10.08 4.40
C HIS A 360 12.42 -11.26 4.05
N VAL A 361 12.94 -11.90 5.08
CA VAL A 361 13.61 -13.20 4.96
C VAL A 361 12.66 -14.27 5.47
N LEU A 362 12.33 -15.26 4.66
CA LEU A 362 11.56 -16.42 5.08
C LEU A 362 12.48 -17.35 5.89
N GLU A 363 12.29 -17.40 7.22
CA GLU A 363 13.06 -18.23 8.13
C GLU A 363 12.66 -19.70 8.03
N GLY A 364 11.36 -19.97 7.83
CA GLY A 364 10.84 -21.31 7.69
C GLY A 364 9.32 -21.40 7.80
N ILE A 365 8.83 -22.60 7.62
CA ILE A 365 7.41 -22.94 7.82
C ILE A 365 7.24 -23.48 9.24
N GLU A 366 6.53 -22.73 10.07
CA GLU A 366 6.22 -23.12 11.47
C GLU A 366 5.19 -24.24 11.46
N TYR A 367 4.08 -24.02 10.75
CA TYR A 367 3.03 -25.00 10.54
C TYR A 367 2.71 -25.11 9.03
N LYS A 368 2.71 -26.33 8.49
CA LYS A 368 2.36 -26.57 7.08
C LYS A 368 0.87 -26.39 6.81
N ALA A 369 0.06 -26.63 7.84
CA ALA A 369 -1.39 -26.53 7.80
C ALA A 369 -1.88 -26.13 9.19
N VAL A 370 -2.84 -25.21 9.26
CA VAL A 370 -3.42 -24.73 10.52
C VAL A 370 -4.92 -24.89 10.54
N SER A 371 -5.48 -24.94 11.75
CA SER A 371 -6.92 -24.92 11.96
C SER A 371 -7.48 -23.54 11.66
N LEU A 372 -8.50 -23.49 10.80
CA LEU A 372 -9.19 -22.26 10.43
C LEU A 372 -10.58 -22.22 11.07
N LEU A 373 -11.01 -21.04 11.48
CA LEU A 373 -12.38 -20.80 11.90
C LEU A 373 -13.34 -20.97 10.71
N PRO A 374 -14.56 -21.46 10.94
CA PRO A 374 -15.61 -21.45 9.92
C PRO A 374 -15.89 -20.03 9.44
N PHE A 375 -16.15 -19.87 8.12
CA PHE A 375 -16.44 -18.55 7.52
C PHE A 375 -17.63 -17.86 8.18
N GLU A 376 -18.63 -18.62 8.66
CA GLU A 376 -19.74 -18.07 9.42
C GLU A 376 -19.28 -17.29 10.66
N LYS A 377 -18.29 -17.81 11.40
CA LYS A 377 -17.73 -17.12 12.56
C LYS A 377 -17.00 -15.85 12.15
N ILE A 378 -16.24 -15.89 11.06
CA ILE A 378 -15.54 -14.72 10.48
C ILE A 378 -16.53 -13.63 10.09
N ARG A 379 -17.62 -14.04 9.42
CA ARG A 379 -18.73 -13.15 9.05
C ARG A 379 -19.33 -12.46 10.27
N ASP A 380 -19.67 -13.21 11.32
CA ASP A 380 -20.28 -12.68 12.52
C ASP A 380 -19.37 -11.66 13.23
N ILE A 381 -18.04 -11.92 13.23
CA ILE A 381 -17.05 -10.98 13.74
C ILE A 381 -17.02 -9.72 12.88
N PHE A 382 -16.97 -9.87 11.55
CA PHE A 382 -16.96 -8.73 10.63
C PHE A 382 -18.19 -7.84 10.81
N GLU A 383 -19.39 -8.44 10.78
CA GLU A 383 -20.67 -7.73 10.92
C GLU A 383 -20.79 -6.96 12.23
N SER A 384 -20.23 -7.50 13.31
CA SER A 384 -20.18 -6.82 14.61
C SER A 384 -19.15 -5.70 14.64
N MET A 385 -17.93 -5.95 14.13
CA MET A 385 -16.79 -5.06 14.33
C MET A 385 -16.73 -3.92 13.32
N ILE A 386 -17.24 -4.11 12.09
CA ILE A 386 -17.21 -3.05 11.08
C ILE A 386 -18.01 -1.82 11.51
N VAL A 387 -19.12 -2.02 12.20
CA VAL A 387 -19.95 -0.95 12.76
C VAL A 387 -19.20 -0.26 13.91
N VAL A 388 -18.60 -1.03 14.81
CA VAL A 388 -17.86 -0.49 15.97
C VAL A 388 -16.66 0.34 15.52
N LYS A 389 -15.84 -0.20 14.60
CA LYS A 389 -14.63 0.47 14.09
C LYS A 389 -14.98 1.80 13.40
N ASN A 390 -16.10 1.87 12.71
CA ASN A 390 -16.46 3.03 11.89
C ASN A 390 -17.39 4.03 12.55
N LYS A 391 -17.83 3.73 13.77
CA LYS A 391 -18.68 4.62 14.54
C LYS A 391 -17.85 5.75 15.14
N GLN A 392 -17.79 6.89 14.45
CA GLN A 392 -17.24 8.11 15.02
C GLN A 392 -18.32 8.81 15.85
N VAL A 393 -18.17 8.81 17.15
CA VAL A 393 -19.17 9.39 18.07
C VAL A 393 -18.59 10.55 18.85
N GLU A 394 -19.31 11.68 18.81
CA GLU A 394 -19.23 12.70 19.83
C GLU A 394 -20.59 12.69 20.56
N ASP A 395 -20.58 12.47 21.87
CA ASP A 395 -21.80 12.35 22.72
C ASP A 395 -22.84 11.33 22.19
N GLY A 396 -22.39 10.23 21.58
CA GLY A 396 -23.28 9.18 21.08
C GLY A 396 -23.83 9.43 19.66
N THR A 397 -23.46 10.53 19.00
CA THR A 397 -23.92 10.87 17.65
C THR A 397 -22.77 10.76 16.65
N LEU A 398 -22.99 10.09 15.52
CA LEU A 398 -22.03 10.08 14.41
C LEU A 398 -21.89 11.50 13.87
N LEU A 399 -20.63 11.98 13.74
CA LEU A 399 -20.36 13.36 13.36
C LEU A 399 -20.71 13.66 11.88
N ARG A 400 -20.61 12.63 11.01
CA ARG A 400 -20.82 12.74 9.55
C ARG A 400 -21.45 11.46 9.01
N ASP A 401 -22.19 11.59 7.93
CA ASP A 401 -22.68 10.43 7.20
C ASP A 401 -21.50 9.70 6.56
N LYS A 402 -21.47 8.37 6.68
CA LYS A 402 -20.41 7.50 6.15
C LYS A 402 -21.05 6.29 5.47
N ASN A 403 -20.73 6.10 4.19
CA ASN A 403 -21.13 4.93 3.43
C ASN A 403 -19.92 4.04 3.20
N ILE A 404 -20.04 2.77 3.53
CA ILE A 404 -18.99 1.75 3.36
C ILE A 404 -19.51 0.72 2.38
N ALA A 405 -18.75 0.49 1.30
CA ALA A 405 -19.00 -0.56 0.33
C ALA A 405 -17.90 -1.62 0.42
N VAL A 406 -18.24 -2.86 0.76
CA VAL A 406 -17.33 -4.00 0.73
C VAL A 406 -17.43 -4.67 -0.63
N ASN A 407 -16.32 -4.71 -1.37
CA ASN A 407 -16.27 -5.17 -2.77
C ASN A 407 -15.65 -6.55 -2.89
N GLU A 408 -14.65 -6.86 -2.04
CA GLU A 408 -13.93 -8.11 -2.06
C GLU A 408 -13.64 -8.60 -0.64
N VAL A 409 -13.59 -9.93 -0.46
CA VAL A 409 -13.20 -10.60 0.78
C VAL A 409 -12.13 -11.62 0.42
N HIS A 410 -10.92 -11.43 0.93
CA HIS A 410 -9.77 -12.25 0.60
C HIS A 410 -9.34 -13.11 1.76
N LEU A 411 -9.14 -14.40 1.52
CA LEU A 411 -8.37 -15.28 2.39
C LEU A 411 -6.93 -15.31 1.91
N GLY A 412 -5.99 -14.95 2.76
CA GLY A 412 -4.57 -14.95 2.45
C GLY A 412 -3.71 -14.93 3.71
N LEU A 413 -2.50 -14.43 3.59
CA LEU A 413 -1.58 -14.31 4.70
C LEU A 413 -1.37 -12.84 5.08
N MET A 414 -1.02 -12.61 6.34
CA MET A 414 -0.60 -11.31 6.83
C MET A 414 0.52 -11.48 7.85
N ARG A 415 1.43 -10.51 7.92
CA ARG A 415 2.48 -10.46 8.92
C ARG A 415 1.94 -9.98 10.26
N ILE A 416 2.23 -10.74 11.32
CA ILE A 416 2.03 -10.35 12.71
C ILE A 416 3.38 -10.39 13.42
N ILE A 417 3.80 -9.26 14.01
CA ILE A 417 5.08 -9.14 14.72
C ILE A 417 5.07 -10.06 15.95
N GLU A 418 6.17 -10.78 16.17
CA GLU A 418 6.34 -11.65 17.33
C GLU A 418 6.32 -10.82 18.62
N LYS A 419 5.73 -11.38 19.68
CA LYS A 419 5.68 -10.72 20.99
C LYS A 419 7.08 -10.50 21.52
N ASP A 420 7.34 -9.30 22.02
CA ASP A 420 8.63 -8.88 22.60
C ASP A 420 9.85 -8.97 21.64
N ASN A 421 9.63 -9.23 20.33
CA ASN A 421 10.68 -9.28 19.32
C ASN A 421 10.23 -8.57 18.04
N ASN A 422 10.73 -7.37 17.83
CA ASN A 422 10.37 -6.53 16.68
C ASN A 422 11.11 -6.88 15.37
N ASP A 423 12.03 -7.81 15.39
CA ASP A 423 12.83 -8.19 14.23
C ASP A 423 12.36 -9.50 13.57
N THR A 424 11.43 -10.21 14.24
CA THR A 424 10.79 -11.43 13.73
C THR A 424 9.26 -11.33 13.78
N ALA A 425 8.61 -12.08 12.91
CA ALA A 425 7.16 -12.08 12.77
C ALA A 425 6.67 -13.42 12.21
N TYR A 426 5.37 -13.63 12.28
CA TYR A 426 4.70 -14.74 11.63
C TYR A 426 3.81 -14.24 10.50
N LEU A 427 3.82 -14.96 9.38
CA LEU A 427 2.81 -14.87 8.35
C LEU A 427 1.68 -15.81 8.73
N VAL A 428 0.51 -15.28 9.01
CA VAL A 428 -0.65 -16.02 9.50
C VAL A 428 -1.84 -15.89 8.57
N PRO A 429 -2.71 -16.90 8.48
CA PRO A 429 -3.93 -16.80 7.71
C PRO A 429 -4.85 -15.71 8.23
N VAL A 430 -5.35 -14.87 7.32
CA VAL A 430 -6.30 -13.80 7.62
C VAL A 430 -7.41 -13.73 6.58
N TRP A 431 -8.54 -13.18 7.01
CA TRP A 431 -9.59 -12.68 6.15
C TRP A 431 -9.53 -11.17 6.09
N ASP A 432 -9.32 -10.63 4.90
CA ASP A 432 -9.33 -9.19 4.65
C ASP A 432 -10.58 -8.79 3.88
N PHE A 433 -11.27 -7.79 4.41
CA PHE A 433 -12.43 -7.19 3.79
C PHE A 433 -12.03 -5.89 3.14
N PHE A 434 -12.02 -5.86 1.80
CA PHE A 434 -11.64 -4.71 0.99
C PHE A 434 -12.85 -3.96 0.48
N GLY A 435 -12.71 -2.66 0.37
CA GLY A 435 -13.77 -1.84 -0.17
C GLY A 435 -13.46 -0.36 -0.14
N THR A 436 -14.52 0.42 -0.26
CA THR A 436 -14.47 1.87 -0.33
C THR A 436 -15.30 2.49 0.78
N TYR A 437 -15.00 3.71 1.15
CA TYR A 437 -15.90 4.51 1.97
C TYR A 437 -15.93 5.95 1.48
N ASP A 438 -17.10 6.59 1.61
CA ASP A 438 -17.28 8.02 1.45
C ASP A 438 -17.72 8.64 2.78
N SER A 439 -17.44 9.92 2.94
CA SER A 439 -17.96 10.73 4.03
C SER A 439 -18.48 12.05 3.48
N ASP A 440 -19.50 12.62 4.12
CA ASP A 440 -20.03 13.95 3.77
C ASP A 440 -18.92 15.00 3.65
N GLY A 441 -18.80 15.59 2.48
CA GLY A 441 -17.81 16.61 2.18
C GLY A 441 -17.01 16.35 0.91
N GLY A 442 -17.31 15.29 0.16
CA GLY A 442 -16.80 15.07 -1.21
C GLY A 442 -15.29 14.88 -1.29
N MET A 443 -14.63 14.51 -0.21
CA MET A 443 -13.20 14.29 -0.22
C MET A 443 -12.86 12.90 0.28
N LEU A 444 -12.22 12.16 -0.60
CA LEU A 444 -11.64 10.85 -0.48
C LEU A 444 -12.59 9.68 -0.63
N VAL A 445 -12.79 9.34 -1.87
CA VAL A 445 -13.01 7.97 -2.24
C VAL A 445 -11.67 7.25 -2.10
N ILE A 446 -11.43 6.62 -0.97
CA ILE A 446 -10.31 5.71 -0.81
C ILE A 446 -10.78 4.40 -1.46
N GLY A 447 -10.09 3.95 -2.51
CA GLY A 447 -10.20 2.59 -2.99
C GLY A 447 -11.32 2.27 -3.99
N GLU A 448 -11.53 3.02 -5.07
CA GLU A 448 -12.37 2.50 -6.18
C GLU A 448 -11.90 1.12 -6.69
N ASP A 449 -10.65 0.72 -6.36
CA ASP A 449 -10.06 -0.56 -6.75
C ASP A 449 -10.07 -1.62 -5.64
N GLY A 450 -10.69 -1.35 -4.48
CA GLY A 450 -10.83 -2.37 -3.45
C GLY A 450 -9.55 -2.74 -2.67
N TYR A 451 -8.48 -1.92 -2.73
CA TYR A 451 -7.22 -2.22 -2.02
C TYR A 451 -7.08 -1.56 -0.65
N GLU A 452 -8.13 -0.92 -0.15
CA GLU A 452 -8.17 -0.47 1.23
C GLU A 452 -8.80 -1.54 2.11
N THR A 453 -8.07 -1.90 3.15
CA THR A 453 -8.54 -2.89 4.12
C THR A 453 -9.50 -2.24 5.11
N LEU A 454 -10.77 -2.55 4.99
CA LEU A 454 -11.81 -2.07 5.92
C LEU A 454 -11.71 -2.77 7.27
N LEU A 455 -11.43 -4.07 7.25
CA LEU A 455 -11.22 -4.91 8.44
C LEU A 455 -10.39 -6.14 8.09
N THR A 456 -9.43 -6.48 8.96
CA THR A 456 -8.66 -7.72 8.91
C THR A 456 -9.01 -8.59 10.11
N ILE A 457 -9.28 -9.87 9.88
CA ILE A 457 -9.62 -10.84 10.92
C ILE A 457 -8.66 -12.02 10.81
N ASN A 458 -8.01 -12.38 11.91
CA ASN A 458 -7.20 -13.58 11.97
C ASN A 458 -8.09 -14.82 11.75
N ALA A 459 -7.77 -15.62 10.76
CA ALA A 459 -8.57 -16.78 10.38
C ALA A 459 -8.43 -17.95 11.37
N VAL A 460 -7.46 -17.92 12.28
CA VAL A 460 -7.17 -18.96 13.29
C VAL A 460 -7.95 -18.73 14.55
N ASP A 461 -7.89 -17.51 15.14
CA ASP A 461 -8.45 -17.21 16.47
C ASP A 461 -9.59 -16.18 16.43
N GLY A 462 -9.85 -15.55 15.30
CA GLY A 462 -10.91 -14.55 15.11
C GLY A 462 -10.56 -13.16 15.65
N SER A 463 -9.34 -12.93 16.09
CA SER A 463 -8.92 -11.60 16.54
C SER A 463 -8.96 -10.59 15.40
N VAL A 464 -9.43 -9.38 15.71
CA VAL A 464 -9.41 -8.26 14.75
C VAL A 464 -8.05 -7.60 14.78
N ILE A 465 -7.48 -7.42 13.60
CA ILE A 465 -6.14 -6.86 13.41
C ILE A 465 -6.27 -5.44 12.86
N ASP A 466 -5.59 -4.51 13.50
CA ASP A 466 -5.39 -3.16 12.97
C ASP A 466 -4.05 -3.08 12.24
N ARG A 467 -4.10 -3.08 10.91
CA ARG A 467 -2.89 -3.05 10.07
C ARG A 467 -2.06 -1.78 10.29
N THR A 468 -2.68 -0.68 10.69
CA THR A 468 -1.97 0.60 10.93
C THR A 468 -1.08 0.54 12.17
N LEU A 469 -1.33 -0.39 13.08
CA LEU A 469 -0.51 -0.60 14.27
C LEU A 469 0.68 -1.55 14.04
N GLY A 470 0.79 -2.15 12.85
CA GLY A 470 1.92 -3.00 12.46
C GLY A 470 1.97 -4.35 13.16
N TYR A 471 0.82 -4.88 13.44
CA TYR A 471 0.72 -6.24 13.99
C TYR A 471 1.49 -7.23 13.14
#